data_13a67bb97cd8fc80ddb4d63f1cbfb937
#
_entry.id   13a67bb97cd8fc80ddb4d63f1cbfb937
#
_cell.length_a   1.000
_cell.length_b   1.000
_cell.length_c   1.000
_cell.angle_alpha   90.00
_cell.angle_beta   90.00
_cell.angle_gamma   90.00
#
_symmetry.space_group_name_H-M   'P 1'
#
loop_
_entity.id
_entity.type
_entity.pdbx_description
1 polymer ?
#
loop_
_entity_poly.entity_id
_entity_poly.type
_entity_poly.pdbx_seq_one_letter_code
_entity_poly.pdbx_strand_id
1 'polypeptide(L)'
;MVNITINGISTAVPEGFTVMQAAKATGFEIASLCSHPDLKVKDNCKVCLVDINGELKTACAETVAPDMVVKTYSPEIIAARQENLKKILSVHPQDCLNCARNLNCELQSLTNTLLIREFSNHPLQLPKDRSTPSLVRDMSKCILCERCVEVCNDIQTVGALEVAYGVVQTVDGLALAETKCVVCGQCALACPVGAIVENEEMDKFLAAVADPDKIVITQIAPAVRVAVAEAVGLPTGSLDMLKFVAGLKLLGFDHVFHTNFTADLTIIEEGNELLKRLQTGGTLPMITSCSPGWINFIETFYPDKLDHLSTCKSPQQMFGSLAKTYWAEKMGVDPAKIYSVSIMPCTAKKFEAARPEMNSSGYQDVDLVLTVRELGKLFRMESIDFDQLAPANFDSLLGSYTGAAVIFGASGGVMEAALRTVYEVVTGDTLEDVNFNICRGFEGMKEAEVDLAGTKVKVAVANSLGNARKIMDDIKAGTSPYHFIEVMCCPGGCIGGGGQPIPSTIEKRMERIDAIYAEDAGLPLRKSHDNPEVKFLYEDFLHEPLGHKSHELLHTHYHPQKQ
;
A
#
# COMPACT_ATOMS: atom_id res chain seq x y z
N MET A 1 -2.15 -29.78 19.86
CA MET A 1 -3.53 -29.86 19.32
C MET A 1 -4.49 -30.03 20.48
N VAL A 2 -5.62 -29.34 20.46
CA VAL A 2 -6.68 -29.38 21.45
C VAL A 2 -7.95 -29.90 20.78
N ASN A 3 -8.61 -30.88 21.37
CA ASN A 3 -9.88 -31.42 20.87
C ASN A 3 -11.04 -30.58 21.42
N ILE A 4 -11.88 -30.09 20.54
CA ILE A 4 -13.07 -29.28 20.85
C ILE A 4 -14.24 -29.73 19.98
N THR A 5 -15.44 -29.32 20.34
CA THR A 5 -16.64 -29.56 19.53
C THR A 5 -17.25 -28.22 19.12
N ILE A 6 -17.38 -27.96 17.81
CA ILE A 6 -18.03 -26.75 17.30
C ILE A 6 -19.31 -27.15 16.51
N ASN A 7 -20.46 -26.66 16.94
CA ASN A 7 -21.77 -26.99 16.36
C ASN A 7 -22.01 -28.51 16.19
N GLY A 8 -21.54 -29.31 17.14
CA GLY A 8 -21.66 -30.78 17.12
C GLY A 8 -20.57 -31.50 16.29
N ILE A 9 -19.64 -30.79 15.67
CA ILE A 9 -18.51 -31.35 14.91
C ILE A 9 -17.27 -31.37 15.82
N SER A 10 -16.77 -32.57 16.12
CA SER A 10 -15.51 -32.73 16.88
C SER A 10 -14.33 -32.47 15.98
N THR A 11 -13.40 -31.64 16.42
CA THR A 11 -12.21 -31.22 15.66
C THR A 11 -11.00 -31.04 16.56
N ALA A 12 -9.80 -31.22 16.00
CA ALA A 12 -8.54 -30.95 16.66
C ALA A 12 -7.94 -29.66 16.08
N VAL A 13 -7.71 -28.66 16.91
CA VAL A 13 -7.15 -27.36 16.52
C VAL A 13 -5.85 -27.08 17.27
N PRO A 14 -4.97 -26.19 16.75
CA PRO A 14 -3.75 -25.80 17.46
C PRO A 14 -4.06 -25.23 18.85
N GLU A 15 -3.22 -25.58 19.82
CA GLU A 15 -3.22 -24.94 21.13
C GLU A 15 -2.93 -23.43 20.98
N GLY A 16 -3.62 -22.60 21.78
CA GLY A 16 -3.49 -21.14 21.72
C GLY A 16 -4.39 -20.46 20.68
N PHE A 17 -5.10 -21.20 19.82
CA PHE A 17 -6.12 -20.59 18.96
C PHE A 17 -7.23 -19.96 19.79
N THR A 18 -7.76 -18.83 19.32
CA THR A 18 -9.04 -18.33 19.81
C THR A 18 -10.18 -19.19 19.27
N VAL A 19 -11.33 -19.17 19.94
CA VAL A 19 -12.55 -19.84 19.46
C VAL A 19 -12.93 -19.34 18.06
N MET A 20 -12.69 -18.06 17.75
CA MET A 20 -12.91 -17.50 16.42
C MET A 20 -12.01 -18.14 15.35
N GLN A 21 -10.72 -18.30 15.66
CA GLN A 21 -9.77 -18.96 14.74
C GLN A 21 -10.10 -20.45 14.56
N ALA A 22 -10.48 -21.12 15.64
CA ALA A 22 -10.91 -22.51 15.59
C ALA A 22 -12.19 -22.69 14.75
N ALA A 23 -13.16 -21.81 14.90
CA ALA A 23 -14.40 -21.81 14.09
C ALA A 23 -14.07 -21.62 12.60
N LYS A 24 -13.21 -20.64 12.25
CA LYS A 24 -12.78 -20.41 10.86
C LYS A 24 -12.09 -21.65 10.27
N ALA A 25 -11.21 -22.29 11.01
CA ALA A 25 -10.52 -23.51 10.59
C ALA A 25 -11.46 -24.70 10.35
N THR A 26 -12.65 -24.68 10.94
CA THR A 26 -13.70 -25.73 10.79
C THR A 26 -14.83 -25.31 9.85
N GLY A 27 -14.67 -24.18 9.12
CA GLY A 27 -15.63 -23.71 8.11
C GLY A 27 -16.77 -22.86 8.68
N PHE A 28 -16.68 -22.39 9.93
CA PHE A 28 -17.68 -21.49 10.53
C PHE A 28 -17.12 -20.08 10.67
N GLU A 29 -17.73 -19.11 9.99
CA GLU A 29 -17.39 -17.72 10.15
C GLU A 29 -18.17 -17.07 11.30
N ILE A 30 -17.45 -16.42 12.22
CA ILE A 30 -18.01 -15.63 13.31
C ILE A 30 -17.72 -14.16 13.04
N ALA A 31 -18.76 -13.39 12.72
CA ALA A 31 -18.63 -11.98 12.42
C ALA A 31 -18.17 -11.16 13.63
N SER A 32 -17.30 -10.18 13.40
CA SER A 32 -16.85 -9.21 14.40
C SER A 32 -16.57 -7.85 13.75
N LEU A 33 -16.45 -6.78 14.55
CA LEU A 33 -16.10 -5.44 14.08
C LEU A 33 -14.78 -4.93 14.68
N CYS A 34 -14.36 -5.43 15.85
CA CYS A 34 -13.10 -5.00 16.47
C CYS A 34 -11.96 -5.99 16.26
N SER A 35 -12.25 -7.28 16.02
CA SER A 35 -11.20 -8.26 15.71
C SER A 35 -10.75 -8.12 14.26
N HIS A 36 -9.43 -8.22 14.05
CA HIS A 36 -8.78 -8.27 12.74
C HIS A 36 -7.68 -9.35 12.81
N PRO A 37 -7.52 -10.20 11.78
CA PRO A 37 -6.58 -11.33 11.86
C PRO A 37 -5.13 -10.91 12.12
N ASP A 38 -4.74 -9.74 11.66
CA ASP A 38 -3.37 -9.23 11.75
C ASP A 38 -3.14 -8.32 12.98
N LEU A 39 -4.15 -8.12 13.84
CA LEU A 39 -4.09 -7.21 14.99
C LEU A 39 -4.39 -7.95 16.31
N LYS A 40 -3.99 -7.35 17.42
CA LYS A 40 -4.31 -7.85 18.75
C LYS A 40 -5.81 -7.79 19.02
N VAL A 41 -6.30 -8.73 19.79
CA VAL A 41 -7.71 -8.77 20.20
C VAL A 41 -8.03 -7.59 21.11
N LYS A 42 -9.09 -6.83 20.79
CA LYS A 42 -9.58 -5.69 21.59
C LYS A 42 -10.82 -6.02 22.42
N ASP A 43 -11.63 -6.97 21.95
CA ASP A 43 -12.87 -7.41 22.62
C ASP A 43 -13.86 -6.27 22.95
N ASN A 44 -13.92 -5.22 22.11
CA ASN A 44 -14.71 -4.00 22.37
C ASN A 44 -16.15 -4.12 21.86
N CYS A 45 -16.36 -4.68 20.65
CA CYS A 45 -17.67 -4.62 19.97
C CYS A 45 -18.71 -5.61 20.50
N LYS A 46 -18.29 -6.70 21.17
CA LYS A 46 -19.14 -7.78 21.70
C LYS A 46 -20.13 -8.39 20.69
N VAL A 47 -19.81 -8.35 19.40
CA VAL A 47 -20.68 -8.90 18.34
C VAL A 47 -20.35 -10.36 18.02
N CYS A 48 -19.16 -10.84 18.37
CA CYS A 48 -18.72 -12.21 18.11
C CYS A 48 -19.13 -13.22 19.21
N LEU A 49 -20.24 -12.95 19.92
CA LEU A 49 -20.73 -13.84 21.00
C LEU A 49 -21.02 -15.25 20.46
N VAL A 50 -20.64 -16.24 21.22
CA VAL A 50 -20.92 -17.67 21.04
C VAL A 50 -21.30 -18.29 22.39
N ASP A 51 -21.95 -19.43 22.38
CA ASP A 51 -22.16 -20.23 23.59
C ASP A 51 -20.96 -21.17 23.75
N ILE A 52 -20.27 -21.07 24.87
CA ILE A 52 -19.18 -21.95 25.27
C ILE A 52 -19.60 -22.67 26.55
N ASN A 53 -19.85 -23.96 26.47
CA ASN A 53 -20.27 -24.79 27.60
C ASN A 53 -21.51 -24.24 28.34
N GLY A 54 -22.44 -23.58 27.64
CA GLY A 54 -23.65 -22.99 28.20
C GLY A 54 -23.55 -21.54 28.64
N GLU A 55 -22.39 -20.87 28.41
CA GLU A 55 -22.18 -19.45 28.73
C GLU A 55 -21.90 -18.64 27.46
N LEU A 56 -22.51 -17.44 27.35
CA LEU A 56 -22.22 -16.50 26.25
C LEU A 56 -20.87 -15.81 26.48
N LYS A 57 -19.92 -16.06 25.56
CA LYS A 57 -18.58 -15.45 25.58
C LYS A 57 -18.19 -14.93 24.18
N THR A 58 -17.20 -14.06 24.12
CA THR A 58 -16.70 -13.48 22.88
C THR A 58 -15.67 -14.40 22.22
N ALA A 59 -15.98 -14.91 21.06
CA ALA A 59 -15.12 -15.88 20.35
C ALA A 59 -13.73 -15.34 20.00
N CYS A 60 -13.57 -14.03 19.85
CA CYS A 60 -12.28 -13.41 19.52
C CYS A 60 -11.30 -13.40 20.70
N ALA A 61 -11.79 -13.41 21.96
CA ALA A 61 -10.96 -13.30 23.17
C ALA A 61 -10.76 -14.64 23.88
N GLU A 62 -11.68 -15.59 23.72
CA GLU A 62 -11.60 -16.89 24.39
C GLU A 62 -10.65 -17.83 23.65
N THR A 63 -9.70 -18.39 24.39
CA THR A 63 -8.75 -19.41 23.89
C THR A 63 -9.36 -20.80 24.02
N VAL A 64 -9.13 -21.65 23.03
CA VAL A 64 -9.61 -23.04 23.06
C VAL A 64 -9.02 -23.83 24.21
N ALA A 65 -9.85 -24.66 24.83
CA ALA A 65 -9.44 -25.58 25.91
C ALA A 65 -9.96 -26.99 25.61
N PRO A 66 -9.34 -28.06 26.17
CA PRO A 66 -9.79 -29.45 25.98
C PRO A 66 -11.28 -29.60 26.31
N ASP A 67 -11.96 -30.42 25.50
CA ASP A 67 -13.38 -30.76 25.65
C ASP A 67 -14.37 -29.58 25.64
N MET A 68 -13.91 -28.41 25.13
CA MET A 68 -14.77 -27.23 24.96
C MET A 68 -15.89 -27.53 23.94
N VAL A 69 -17.13 -27.21 24.29
CA VAL A 69 -18.29 -27.29 23.40
C VAL A 69 -18.73 -25.88 23.01
N VAL A 70 -18.66 -25.58 21.73
CA VAL A 70 -18.98 -24.26 21.19
C VAL A 70 -20.21 -24.36 20.30
N LYS A 71 -21.21 -23.47 20.51
CA LYS A 71 -22.30 -23.23 19.57
C LYS A 71 -22.17 -21.83 18.99
N THR A 72 -22.09 -21.72 17.68
CA THR A 72 -21.96 -20.42 17.00
C THR A 72 -23.32 -19.81 16.63
N TYR A 73 -24.42 -20.57 16.77
CA TYR A 73 -25.76 -20.19 16.39
C TYR A 73 -26.79 -20.73 17.39
N SER A 74 -27.66 -19.85 17.88
CA SER A 74 -28.94 -20.13 18.56
C SER A 74 -29.76 -18.84 18.57
N PRO A 75 -31.07 -18.90 18.86
CA PRO A 75 -31.90 -17.69 19.00
C PRO A 75 -31.31 -16.70 20.04
N GLU A 76 -30.80 -17.20 21.15
CA GLU A 76 -30.20 -16.39 22.23
C GLU A 76 -28.91 -15.71 21.77
N ILE A 77 -28.05 -16.43 21.06
CA ILE A 77 -26.80 -15.87 20.50
C ILE A 77 -27.14 -14.75 19.50
N ILE A 78 -28.08 -14.98 18.60
CA ILE A 78 -28.49 -13.99 17.60
C ILE A 78 -29.10 -12.76 18.27
N ALA A 79 -29.99 -12.93 19.24
CA ALA A 79 -30.59 -11.81 19.99
C ALA A 79 -29.50 -10.95 20.70
N ALA A 80 -28.53 -11.59 21.37
CA ALA A 80 -27.45 -10.92 22.04
C ALA A 80 -26.54 -10.14 21.06
N ARG A 81 -26.19 -10.74 19.90
CA ARG A 81 -25.44 -10.07 18.84
C ARG A 81 -26.20 -8.88 18.27
N GLN A 82 -27.51 -9.04 18.00
CA GLN A 82 -28.37 -7.95 17.52
C GLN A 82 -28.42 -6.79 18.53
N GLU A 83 -28.55 -7.07 19.83
CA GLU A 83 -28.57 -6.04 20.86
C GLU A 83 -27.27 -5.24 20.88
N ASN A 84 -26.11 -5.90 20.85
CA ASN A 84 -24.82 -5.22 20.84
C ASN A 84 -24.61 -4.41 19.54
N LEU A 85 -25.04 -4.94 18.40
CA LEU A 85 -24.93 -4.21 17.14
C LEU A 85 -25.87 -2.99 17.11
N LYS A 86 -27.08 -3.08 17.67
CA LYS A 86 -28.01 -1.95 17.80
C LYS A 86 -27.43 -0.82 18.66
N LYS A 87 -26.65 -1.13 19.70
CA LYS A 87 -25.94 -0.11 20.50
C LYS A 87 -24.94 0.66 19.65
N ILE A 88 -24.19 -0.03 18.77
CA ILE A 88 -23.26 0.61 17.83
C ILE A 88 -24.04 1.47 16.81
N LEU A 89 -25.09 0.92 16.23
CA LEU A 89 -25.91 1.60 15.24
C LEU A 89 -26.65 2.82 15.81
N SER A 90 -26.95 2.84 17.11
CA SER A 90 -27.70 3.93 17.73
C SER A 90 -26.97 5.28 17.68
N VAL A 91 -25.64 5.28 17.58
CA VAL A 91 -24.80 6.49 17.51
C VAL A 91 -24.12 6.67 16.15
N HIS A 92 -24.24 5.70 15.24
CA HIS A 92 -23.60 5.74 13.92
C HIS A 92 -24.54 6.42 12.90
N PRO A 93 -24.07 7.38 12.07
CA PRO A 93 -24.89 8.00 11.02
C PRO A 93 -25.39 6.98 10.00
N GLN A 94 -26.66 7.12 9.60
CA GLN A 94 -27.30 6.25 8.58
C GLN A 94 -27.22 6.86 7.17
N ASP A 95 -26.15 7.59 6.86
CA ASP A 95 -25.91 8.24 5.58
C ASP A 95 -25.12 7.36 4.58
N CYS A 96 -25.40 6.05 4.57
CA CYS A 96 -24.63 5.07 3.79
C CYS A 96 -24.48 5.45 2.32
N LEU A 97 -25.49 6.02 1.67
CA LEU A 97 -25.43 6.41 0.26
C LEU A 97 -24.39 7.51 -0.02
N ASN A 98 -24.08 8.35 0.96
CA ASN A 98 -23.07 9.40 0.88
C ASN A 98 -21.71 8.98 1.49
N CYS A 99 -21.58 7.72 1.91
CA CYS A 99 -20.39 7.23 2.58
C CYS A 99 -19.41 6.62 1.58
N ALA A 100 -18.12 7.00 1.66
CA ALA A 100 -17.07 6.41 0.83
C ALA A 100 -16.94 4.88 0.96
N ARG A 101 -17.44 4.30 2.08
CA ARG A 101 -17.47 2.86 2.36
C ARG A 101 -18.80 2.18 1.99
N ASN A 102 -19.71 2.87 1.29
CA ASN A 102 -20.96 2.24 0.87
C ASN A 102 -20.68 0.97 0.05
N LEU A 103 -21.44 -0.09 0.32
CA LEU A 103 -21.28 -1.44 -0.25
C LEU A 103 -19.95 -2.17 0.07
N ASN A 104 -19.05 -1.53 0.82
CA ASN A 104 -17.80 -2.11 1.31
C ASN A 104 -17.55 -1.70 2.77
N CYS A 105 -18.53 -1.92 3.65
CA CYS A 105 -18.53 -1.56 5.07
C CYS A 105 -18.90 -2.78 5.91
N GLU A 106 -18.00 -3.18 6.84
CA GLU A 106 -18.24 -4.34 7.70
C GLU A 106 -19.50 -4.16 8.57
N LEU A 107 -19.75 -2.93 9.06
CA LEU A 107 -20.96 -2.63 9.84
C LEU A 107 -22.25 -2.77 9.01
N GLN A 108 -22.25 -2.26 7.77
CA GLN A 108 -23.39 -2.36 6.86
C GLN A 108 -23.69 -3.83 6.52
N SER A 109 -22.67 -4.60 6.18
CA SER A 109 -22.78 -6.03 5.86
C SER A 109 -23.32 -6.82 7.06
N LEU A 110 -22.77 -6.57 8.25
CA LEU A 110 -23.18 -7.27 9.46
C LEU A 110 -24.63 -6.91 9.90
N THR A 111 -25.03 -5.65 9.74
CA THR A 111 -26.41 -5.20 9.97
C THR A 111 -27.39 -5.97 9.08
N ASN A 112 -27.01 -6.16 7.82
CA ASN A 112 -27.81 -6.95 6.90
C ASN A 112 -27.84 -8.44 7.26
N THR A 113 -26.69 -9.03 7.59
CA THR A 113 -26.56 -10.45 7.99
C THR A 113 -27.37 -10.78 9.23
N LEU A 114 -27.38 -9.89 10.23
CA LEU A 114 -28.16 -10.06 11.46
C LEU A 114 -29.61 -9.58 11.33
N LEU A 115 -30.07 -9.23 10.13
CA LEU A 115 -31.46 -8.83 9.82
C LEU A 115 -31.96 -7.67 10.70
N ILE A 116 -31.10 -6.74 11.10
CA ILE A 116 -31.51 -5.57 11.86
C ILE A 116 -32.13 -4.56 10.90
N ARG A 117 -33.42 -4.19 11.13
CA ARG A 117 -34.17 -3.24 10.30
C ARG A 117 -34.61 -2.00 11.08
N GLU A 118 -34.82 -2.16 12.38
CA GLU A 118 -35.32 -1.10 13.25
C GLU A 118 -34.42 -0.95 14.49
N PHE A 119 -34.03 0.28 14.75
CA PHE A 119 -33.28 0.67 15.94
C PHE A 119 -33.40 2.18 16.16
N SER A 120 -33.25 2.61 17.40
CA SER A 120 -33.16 4.04 17.74
C SER A 120 -31.81 4.59 17.25
N ASN A 121 -31.81 5.78 16.64
CA ASN A 121 -30.59 6.38 16.11
C ASN A 121 -30.48 7.84 16.52
N HIS A 122 -29.37 8.17 17.17
CA HIS A 122 -29.00 9.51 17.62
C HIS A 122 -27.51 9.76 17.28
N PRO A 123 -27.17 9.95 15.97
CA PRO A 123 -25.79 10.02 15.54
C PRO A 123 -25.07 11.24 16.11
N LEU A 124 -23.81 11.03 16.44
CA LEU A 124 -22.92 12.13 16.78
C LEU A 124 -22.65 12.97 15.52
N GLN A 125 -22.55 14.30 15.70
CA GLN A 125 -22.16 15.22 14.64
C GLN A 125 -20.79 15.79 15.00
N LEU A 126 -19.75 15.38 14.30
CA LEU A 126 -18.39 15.84 14.50
C LEU A 126 -17.85 16.42 13.19
N PRO A 127 -16.98 17.43 13.25
CA PRO A 127 -16.37 18.00 12.05
C PRO A 127 -15.50 16.95 11.34
N LYS A 128 -15.50 16.99 10.01
CA LYS A 128 -14.62 16.16 9.19
C LYS A 128 -13.25 16.83 9.09
N ASP A 129 -12.22 16.06 9.34
CA ASP A 129 -10.84 16.48 9.13
C ASP A 129 -10.40 16.10 7.70
N ARG A 130 -10.08 17.11 6.90
CA ARG A 130 -9.56 17.02 5.53
C ARG A 130 -8.24 17.76 5.39
N SER A 131 -7.49 17.88 6.47
CA SER A 131 -6.26 18.67 6.53
C SER A 131 -5.11 18.07 5.70
N THR A 132 -5.16 16.77 5.36
CA THR A 132 -4.15 16.14 4.51
C THR A 132 -4.69 15.86 3.09
N PRO A 133 -3.84 15.87 2.06
CA PRO A 133 -4.26 15.50 0.71
C PRO A 133 -4.59 14.00 0.56
N SER A 134 -4.18 13.17 1.52
CA SER A 134 -4.22 11.71 1.42
C SER A 134 -5.40 11.05 2.13
N LEU A 135 -5.82 11.60 3.27
CA LEU A 135 -6.78 10.96 4.18
C LEU A 135 -7.87 11.94 4.65
N VAL A 136 -9.05 11.39 4.83
CA VAL A 136 -10.20 12.09 5.45
C VAL A 136 -10.60 11.33 6.71
N ARG A 137 -10.83 12.06 7.81
CA ARG A 137 -11.37 11.54 9.07
C ARG A 137 -12.77 12.10 9.31
N ASP A 138 -13.74 11.22 9.53
CA ASP A 138 -15.12 11.52 9.91
C ASP A 138 -15.44 10.72 11.18
N MET A 139 -15.11 11.27 12.33
CA MET A 139 -15.22 10.54 13.58
C MET A 139 -16.65 10.39 14.08
N SER A 140 -17.64 11.06 13.46
CA SER A 140 -19.06 10.72 13.65
C SER A 140 -19.39 9.27 13.25
N LYS A 141 -18.57 8.66 12.38
CA LYS A 141 -18.71 7.26 11.93
C LYS A 141 -17.87 6.26 12.75
N CYS A 142 -17.15 6.72 13.76
CA CYS A 142 -16.29 5.84 14.56
C CYS A 142 -17.12 4.92 15.46
N ILE A 143 -16.76 3.62 15.45
CA ILE A 143 -17.39 2.57 16.28
C ILE A 143 -16.49 2.12 17.46
N LEU A 144 -15.44 2.84 17.75
CA LEU A 144 -14.49 2.57 18.86
C LEU A 144 -13.87 1.16 18.81
N CYS A 145 -13.60 0.65 17.63
CA CYS A 145 -12.96 -0.66 17.47
C CYS A 145 -11.45 -0.65 17.74
N GLU A 146 -10.82 0.53 17.75
CA GLU A 146 -9.40 0.78 18.03
C GLU A 146 -8.39 0.15 17.05
N ARG A 147 -8.83 -0.49 15.96
CA ARG A 147 -7.91 -1.06 14.96
C ARG A 147 -6.93 -0.03 14.40
N CYS A 148 -7.41 1.20 14.12
CA CYS A 148 -6.57 2.28 13.57
C CYS A 148 -5.51 2.78 14.56
N VAL A 149 -5.83 2.80 15.85
CA VAL A 149 -4.90 3.22 16.91
C VAL A 149 -3.75 2.20 17.03
N GLU A 150 -4.07 0.91 17.07
CA GLU A 150 -3.06 -0.15 17.13
C GLU A 150 -2.14 -0.14 15.92
N VAL A 151 -2.72 -0.05 14.72
CA VAL A 151 -1.92 0.02 13.49
C VAL A 151 -0.99 1.23 13.51
N CYS A 152 -1.46 2.39 13.95
CA CYS A 152 -0.66 3.62 13.98
C CYS A 152 0.46 3.55 15.03
N ASN A 153 0.17 2.98 16.21
CA ASN A 153 1.07 3.03 17.35
C ASN A 153 1.99 1.80 17.46
N ASP A 154 1.47 0.59 17.21
CA ASP A 154 2.22 -0.65 17.45
C ASP A 154 2.93 -1.14 16.18
N ILE A 155 2.28 -1.01 15.00
CA ILE A 155 2.85 -1.51 13.73
C ILE A 155 3.66 -0.41 13.04
N GLN A 156 3.09 0.78 12.88
CA GLN A 156 3.75 1.91 12.21
C GLN A 156 4.57 2.77 13.16
N THR A 157 4.37 2.67 14.45
CA THR A 157 5.10 3.41 15.50
C THR A 157 5.11 4.93 15.29
N VAL A 158 4.06 5.47 14.65
CA VAL A 158 3.91 6.90 14.33
C VAL A 158 3.31 7.68 15.50
N GLY A 159 2.33 7.10 16.19
CA GLY A 159 1.72 7.71 17.36
C GLY A 159 0.87 8.94 17.05
N ALA A 160 0.20 8.99 15.88
CA ALA A 160 -0.66 10.11 15.51
C ALA A 160 -2.10 9.98 16.03
N LEU A 161 -2.50 8.77 16.47
CA LEU A 161 -3.86 8.47 16.95
C LEU A 161 -3.83 7.93 18.38
N GLU A 162 -4.82 8.29 19.15
CA GLU A 162 -4.98 7.85 20.54
C GLU A 162 -6.44 7.54 20.88
N VAL A 163 -6.66 6.85 22.01
CA VAL A 163 -7.96 6.77 22.66
C VAL A 163 -7.92 7.68 23.88
N ALA A 164 -8.68 8.75 23.85
CA ALA A 164 -8.82 9.66 24.97
C ALA A 164 -10.29 10.03 25.19
N TYR A 165 -10.69 10.19 26.44
CA TYR A 165 -12.08 10.53 26.83
C TYR A 165 -13.15 9.60 26.22
N GLY A 166 -12.81 8.33 25.96
CA GLY A 166 -13.72 7.34 25.38
C GLY A 166 -13.98 7.51 23.89
N VAL A 167 -13.13 8.27 23.18
CA VAL A 167 -13.18 8.43 21.72
C VAL A 167 -11.81 8.19 21.09
N VAL A 168 -11.80 7.78 19.84
CA VAL A 168 -10.57 7.75 19.01
C VAL A 168 -10.37 9.14 18.45
N GLN A 169 -9.22 9.73 18.71
CA GLN A 169 -8.86 11.06 18.22
C GLN A 169 -7.41 11.10 17.73
N THR A 170 -7.00 12.21 17.17
CA THR A 170 -5.59 12.58 16.97
C THR A 170 -4.97 12.98 18.30
N VAL A 171 -3.68 12.76 18.46
CA VAL A 171 -2.95 13.20 19.64
C VAL A 171 -3.19 14.71 19.86
N ASP A 172 -3.48 15.10 21.10
CA ASP A 172 -3.82 16.47 21.52
C ASP A 172 -5.02 17.09 20.79
N GLY A 173 -5.84 16.30 20.07
CA GLY A 173 -7.01 16.80 19.35
C GLY A 173 -6.69 17.68 18.13
N LEU A 174 -5.44 17.70 17.66
CA LEU A 174 -4.95 18.49 16.53
C LEU A 174 -5.56 18.02 15.21
N ALA A 175 -5.52 18.85 14.16
CA ALA A 175 -5.80 18.38 12.81
C ALA A 175 -4.75 17.34 12.37
N LEU A 176 -5.12 16.37 11.53
CA LEU A 176 -4.23 15.27 11.16
C LEU A 176 -2.90 15.76 10.56
N ALA A 177 -2.93 16.83 9.77
CA ALA A 177 -1.74 17.46 9.19
C ALA A 177 -0.81 18.13 10.21
N GLU A 178 -1.32 18.45 11.41
CA GLU A 178 -0.54 19.08 12.49
C GLU A 178 0.09 18.03 13.43
N THR A 179 -0.24 16.75 13.23
CA THR A 179 0.34 15.63 13.99
C THR A 179 1.57 15.07 13.29
N LYS A 180 2.19 14.07 13.90
CA LYS A 180 3.29 13.29 13.28
C LYS A 180 2.81 12.30 12.22
N CYS A 181 1.60 12.44 11.68
CA CYS A 181 1.03 11.53 10.70
C CYS A 181 1.85 11.52 9.41
N VAL A 182 2.25 10.34 8.96
CA VAL A 182 3.02 10.11 7.74
C VAL A 182 2.14 9.73 6.53
N VAL A 183 0.84 9.90 6.66
CA VAL A 183 -0.20 9.66 5.64
C VAL A 183 -0.16 8.27 4.97
N CYS A 184 0.38 7.27 5.64
CA CYS A 184 0.57 5.90 5.12
C CYS A 184 -0.74 5.15 4.80
N GLY A 185 -1.88 5.58 5.34
CA GLY A 185 -3.20 5.00 5.07
C GLY A 185 -3.48 3.64 5.70
N GLN A 186 -2.59 3.09 6.53
CA GLN A 186 -2.81 1.80 7.17
C GLN A 186 -4.01 1.83 8.12
N CYS A 187 -4.27 2.96 8.76
CA CYS A 187 -5.48 3.19 9.57
C CYS A 187 -6.78 3.15 8.73
N ALA A 188 -6.74 3.60 7.48
CA ALA A 188 -7.88 3.53 6.55
C ALA A 188 -8.16 2.09 6.09
N LEU A 189 -7.10 1.27 5.86
CA LEU A 189 -7.25 -0.15 5.56
C LEU A 189 -7.86 -0.93 6.74
N ALA A 190 -7.42 -0.63 7.97
CA ALA A 190 -7.87 -1.32 9.16
C ALA A 190 -9.28 -0.89 9.62
N CYS A 191 -9.76 0.29 9.19
CA CYS A 191 -11.06 0.81 9.62
C CYS A 191 -12.21 -0.02 9.02
N PRO A 192 -13.08 -0.64 9.85
CA PRO A 192 -14.19 -1.46 9.36
C PRO A 192 -15.36 -0.63 8.81
N VAL A 193 -15.33 0.70 9.01
CA VAL A 193 -16.36 1.65 8.63
C VAL A 193 -15.77 2.85 7.89
N GLY A 194 -16.57 3.87 7.57
CA GLY A 194 -16.13 5.09 6.88
C GLY A 194 -15.56 6.19 7.79
N ALA A 195 -15.02 5.86 8.98
CA ALA A 195 -14.47 6.86 9.90
C ALA A 195 -13.11 7.40 9.45
N ILE A 196 -12.27 6.58 8.82
CA ILE A 196 -11.02 6.98 8.19
C ILE A 196 -11.00 6.37 6.80
N VAL A 197 -10.84 7.20 5.79
CA VAL A 197 -10.84 6.81 4.37
C VAL A 197 -9.77 7.60 3.61
N GLU A 198 -9.43 7.18 2.39
CA GLU A 198 -8.66 8.01 1.48
C GLU A 198 -9.41 9.30 1.10
N ASN A 199 -8.66 10.34 0.79
CA ASN A 199 -9.23 11.53 0.17
C ASN A 199 -9.49 11.23 -1.32
N GLU A 200 -10.75 11.00 -1.67
CA GLU A 200 -11.16 10.68 -3.04
C GLU A 200 -11.09 11.92 -3.93
N GLU A 201 -10.52 11.76 -5.13
CA GLU A 201 -10.31 12.84 -6.09
C GLU A 201 -10.77 12.45 -7.51
N MET A 202 -11.73 11.53 -7.61
CA MET A 202 -12.31 11.10 -8.88
C MET A 202 -12.98 12.24 -9.65
N ASP A 203 -13.52 13.23 -8.96
CA ASP A 203 -14.09 14.45 -9.54
C ASP A 203 -13.04 15.26 -10.32
N LYS A 204 -11.81 15.34 -9.84
CA LYS A 204 -10.70 15.99 -10.55
C LYS A 204 -10.34 15.22 -11.83
N PHE A 205 -10.34 13.90 -11.77
CA PHE A 205 -10.11 13.06 -12.95
C PHE A 205 -11.19 13.29 -14.01
N LEU A 206 -12.47 13.21 -13.61
CA LEU A 206 -13.59 13.42 -14.52
C LEU A 206 -13.58 14.82 -15.15
N ALA A 207 -13.19 15.84 -14.37
CA ALA A 207 -13.02 17.20 -14.89
C ALA A 207 -11.87 17.30 -15.91
N ALA A 208 -10.76 16.57 -15.69
CA ALA A 208 -9.64 16.55 -16.61
C ALA A 208 -9.98 15.86 -17.93
N VAL A 209 -10.69 14.73 -17.89
CA VAL A 209 -11.16 14.01 -19.09
C VAL A 209 -12.18 14.83 -19.89
N ALA A 210 -13.00 15.64 -19.22
CA ALA A 210 -13.98 16.51 -19.88
C ALA A 210 -13.36 17.78 -20.52
N ASP A 211 -12.11 18.09 -20.22
CA ASP A 211 -11.41 19.26 -20.73
C ASP A 211 -10.72 18.95 -22.08
N PRO A 212 -11.20 19.47 -23.23
CA PRO A 212 -10.65 19.15 -24.54
C PRO A 212 -9.24 19.72 -24.78
N ASP A 213 -8.75 20.61 -23.92
CA ASP A 213 -7.40 21.17 -24.01
C ASP A 213 -6.36 20.31 -23.29
N LYS A 214 -6.79 19.26 -22.57
CA LYS A 214 -5.91 18.35 -21.85
C LYS A 214 -5.68 17.04 -22.58
N ILE A 215 -4.48 16.53 -22.44
CA ILE A 215 -4.10 15.16 -22.82
C ILE A 215 -3.91 14.40 -21.51
N VAL A 216 -4.86 13.51 -21.20
CA VAL A 216 -4.89 12.77 -19.93
C VAL A 216 -4.10 11.48 -20.09
N ILE A 217 -2.93 11.43 -19.46
CA ILE A 217 -2.07 10.25 -19.49
C ILE A 217 -2.05 9.55 -18.13
N THR A 218 -1.76 8.25 -18.11
CA THR A 218 -1.65 7.52 -16.85
C THR A 218 -0.44 6.60 -16.79
N GLN A 219 0.07 6.41 -15.58
CA GLN A 219 1.03 5.39 -15.21
C GLN A 219 0.43 4.44 -14.16
N ILE A 220 0.77 3.15 -14.25
CA ILE A 220 0.20 2.10 -13.40
C ILE A 220 1.32 1.47 -12.58
N ALA A 221 1.21 1.56 -11.23
CA ALA A 221 2.20 0.96 -10.34
C ALA A 221 2.18 -0.59 -10.37
N PRO A 222 3.33 -1.27 -10.12
CA PRO A 222 3.43 -2.72 -10.16
C PRO A 222 2.36 -3.44 -9.32
N ALA A 223 2.13 -3.03 -8.08
CA ALA A 223 1.17 -3.66 -7.18
C ALA A 223 -0.31 -3.40 -7.55
N VAL A 224 -0.61 -2.45 -8.44
CA VAL A 224 -1.96 -2.22 -8.98
C VAL A 224 -2.34 -3.37 -9.90
N ARG A 225 -1.42 -3.85 -10.72
CA ARG A 225 -1.63 -4.89 -11.73
C ARG A 225 -2.26 -6.16 -11.15
N VAL A 226 -1.81 -6.57 -9.96
CA VAL A 226 -2.32 -7.79 -9.30
C VAL A 226 -3.55 -7.53 -8.46
N ALA A 227 -3.73 -6.32 -7.93
CA ALA A 227 -4.81 -5.99 -6.98
C ALA A 227 -6.06 -5.39 -7.64
N VAL A 228 -5.95 -4.84 -8.86
CA VAL A 228 -7.10 -4.21 -9.54
C VAL A 228 -8.22 -5.20 -9.84
N ALA A 229 -7.89 -6.46 -10.08
CA ALA A 229 -8.86 -7.55 -10.24
C ALA A 229 -9.83 -7.61 -9.04
N GLU A 230 -9.31 -7.53 -7.82
CA GLU A 230 -10.13 -7.54 -6.60
C GLU A 230 -11.09 -6.34 -6.52
N ALA A 231 -10.65 -5.16 -7.00
CA ALA A 231 -11.46 -3.94 -6.99
C ALA A 231 -12.68 -4.03 -7.91
N VAL A 232 -12.65 -4.95 -8.89
CA VAL A 232 -13.76 -5.22 -9.83
C VAL A 232 -14.43 -6.57 -9.59
N GLY A 233 -14.12 -7.25 -8.47
CA GLY A 233 -14.76 -8.49 -8.05
C GLY A 233 -14.19 -9.76 -8.66
N LEU A 234 -12.99 -9.70 -9.24
CA LEU A 234 -12.27 -10.84 -9.80
C LEU A 234 -11.19 -11.37 -8.82
N PRO A 235 -10.72 -12.60 -8.98
CA PRO A 235 -9.61 -13.13 -8.19
C PRO A 235 -8.33 -12.30 -8.34
N THR A 236 -7.49 -12.28 -7.31
CA THR A 236 -6.19 -11.58 -7.31
C THR A 236 -5.34 -11.98 -8.53
N GLY A 237 -4.83 -10.99 -9.26
CA GLY A 237 -3.95 -11.20 -10.41
C GLY A 237 -4.62 -11.80 -11.66
N SER A 238 -5.94 -12.02 -11.68
CA SER A 238 -6.61 -12.70 -12.77
C SER A 238 -6.99 -11.79 -13.96
N LEU A 239 -6.94 -10.47 -13.80
CA LEU A 239 -7.32 -9.54 -14.86
C LEU A 239 -6.23 -9.45 -15.92
N ASP A 240 -6.59 -9.71 -17.18
CA ASP A 240 -5.71 -9.51 -18.33
C ASP A 240 -5.30 -8.02 -18.46
N MET A 241 -4.00 -7.77 -18.51
CA MET A 241 -3.47 -6.40 -18.53
C MET A 241 -3.80 -5.64 -19.82
N LEU A 242 -3.95 -6.32 -20.94
CA LEU A 242 -4.34 -5.65 -22.19
C LEU A 242 -5.83 -5.27 -22.18
N LYS A 243 -6.68 -6.07 -21.54
CA LYS A 243 -8.09 -5.69 -21.26
C LYS A 243 -8.18 -4.58 -20.21
N PHE A 244 -7.29 -4.59 -19.22
CA PHE A 244 -7.20 -3.50 -18.24
C PHE A 244 -6.86 -2.17 -18.92
N VAL A 245 -5.88 -2.15 -19.84
CA VAL A 245 -5.56 -0.97 -20.66
C VAL A 245 -6.77 -0.51 -21.48
N ALA A 246 -7.48 -1.44 -22.10
CA ALA A 246 -8.72 -1.11 -22.83
C ALA A 246 -9.76 -0.44 -21.92
N GLY A 247 -9.93 -0.96 -20.69
CA GLY A 247 -10.81 -0.35 -19.70
C GLY A 247 -10.38 1.07 -19.31
N LEU A 248 -9.08 1.32 -19.15
CA LEU A 248 -8.56 2.66 -18.86
C LEU A 248 -8.81 3.64 -20.04
N LYS A 249 -8.59 3.19 -21.28
CA LYS A 249 -8.90 4.00 -22.46
C LYS A 249 -10.40 4.34 -22.55
N LEU A 250 -11.28 3.41 -22.14
CA LEU A 250 -12.73 3.70 -22.05
C LEU A 250 -13.07 4.72 -20.96
N LEU A 251 -12.31 4.79 -19.87
CA LEU A 251 -12.49 5.84 -18.85
C LEU A 251 -12.04 7.24 -19.34
N GLY A 252 -11.37 7.33 -20.49
CA GLY A 252 -10.94 8.60 -21.08
C GLY A 252 -9.45 8.90 -20.92
N PHE A 253 -8.61 7.92 -20.61
CA PHE A 253 -7.15 8.10 -20.71
C PHE A 253 -6.71 8.05 -22.18
N ASP A 254 -6.04 9.08 -22.65
CA ASP A 254 -5.48 9.17 -23.99
C ASP A 254 -4.29 8.23 -24.17
N HIS A 255 -3.40 8.19 -23.14
CA HIS A 255 -2.22 7.31 -23.13
C HIS A 255 -2.08 6.58 -21.80
N VAL A 256 -1.65 5.32 -21.89
CA VAL A 256 -1.53 4.41 -20.75
C VAL A 256 -0.14 3.78 -20.71
N PHE A 257 0.59 4.01 -19.62
CA PHE A 257 1.97 3.58 -19.42
C PHE A 257 2.13 2.76 -18.13
N HIS A 258 3.34 2.24 -17.94
CA HIS A 258 3.74 1.55 -16.72
C HIS A 258 4.66 2.41 -15.86
N THR A 259 4.42 2.47 -14.56
CA THR A 259 5.43 2.92 -13.59
C THR A 259 6.64 1.96 -13.55
N ASN A 260 6.46 0.72 -14.04
CA ASN A 260 7.53 -0.28 -14.13
C ASN A 260 8.71 0.20 -14.98
N PHE A 261 8.47 0.99 -16.04
CA PHE A 261 9.55 1.59 -16.83
C PHE A 261 10.50 2.42 -15.96
N THR A 262 9.93 3.32 -15.17
CA THR A 262 10.73 4.16 -14.27
C THR A 262 11.19 3.43 -13.00
N ALA A 263 10.62 2.28 -12.65
CA ALA A 263 11.20 1.40 -11.64
C ALA A 263 12.52 0.78 -12.14
N ASP A 264 12.60 0.32 -13.40
CA ASP A 264 13.87 -0.08 -14.00
C ASP A 264 14.88 1.06 -14.04
N LEU A 265 14.44 2.27 -14.43
CA LEU A 265 15.27 3.47 -14.44
C LEU A 265 15.80 3.81 -13.04
N THR A 266 14.94 3.69 -12.01
CA THR A 266 15.34 3.92 -10.61
C THR A 266 16.47 2.98 -10.19
N ILE A 267 16.42 1.71 -10.57
CA ILE A 267 17.51 0.76 -10.27
C ILE A 267 18.82 1.18 -10.91
N ILE A 268 18.79 1.73 -12.11
CA ILE A 268 20.01 2.21 -12.77
C ILE A 268 20.59 3.42 -12.01
N GLU A 269 19.78 4.42 -11.68
CA GLU A 269 20.21 5.61 -10.95
C GLU A 269 20.64 5.27 -9.51
N GLU A 270 19.80 4.56 -8.76
CA GLU A 270 20.04 4.23 -7.35
C GLU A 270 21.19 3.23 -7.17
N GLY A 271 21.33 2.27 -8.09
CA GLY A 271 22.46 1.34 -8.13
C GLY A 271 23.79 2.05 -8.38
N ASN A 272 23.84 2.99 -9.33
CA ASN A 272 25.03 3.81 -9.59
C ASN A 272 25.33 4.77 -8.41
N GLU A 273 24.31 5.31 -7.74
CA GLU A 273 24.49 6.11 -6.53
C GLU A 273 25.12 5.28 -5.40
N LEU A 274 24.63 4.05 -5.17
CA LEU A 274 25.22 3.14 -4.18
C LEU A 274 26.68 2.83 -4.49
N LEU A 275 27.00 2.48 -5.74
CA LEU A 275 28.37 2.20 -6.16
C LEU A 275 29.29 3.41 -5.97
N LYS A 276 28.83 4.60 -6.33
CA LYS A 276 29.57 5.85 -6.11
C LYS A 276 29.83 6.08 -4.62
N ARG A 277 28.83 5.90 -3.74
CA ARG A 277 29.00 6.05 -2.28
C ARG A 277 30.02 5.06 -1.72
N LEU A 278 29.97 3.79 -2.15
CA LEU A 278 30.95 2.76 -1.76
C LEU A 278 32.37 3.09 -2.19
N GLN A 279 32.55 3.62 -3.41
CA GLN A 279 33.87 3.92 -3.97
C GLN A 279 34.48 5.22 -3.43
N THR A 280 33.64 6.23 -3.17
CA THR A 280 34.13 7.58 -2.79
C THR A 280 34.07 7.87 -1.30
N GLY A 281 33.57 6.93 -0.47
CA GLY A 281 33.38 7.12 0.97
C GLY A 281 32.19 8.01 1.31
N GLY A 282 31.09 7.93 0.53
CA GLY A 282 29.83 8.61 0.82
C GLY A 282 29.09 8.05 2.04
N THR A 283 27.98 8.70 2.43
CA THR A 283 27.18 8.30 3.61
C THR A 283 26.59 6.90 3.41
N LEU A 284 26.92 5.98 4.33
CA LEU A 284 26.39 4.62 4.40
C LEU A 284 25.78 4.35 5.80
N PRO A 285 24.80 3.44 5.91
CA PRO A 285 24.11 2.77 4.80
C PRO A 285 23.34 3.76 3.92
N MET A 286 23.24 3.47 2.61
CA MET A 286 22.27 4.14 1.74
C MET A 286 20.91 3.49 1.92
N ILE A 287 19.84 4.29 1.98
CA ILE A 287 18.45 3.82 2.19
C ILE A 287 17.60 4.24 1.00
N THR A 288 16.75 3.34 0.49
CA THR A 288 15.85 3.62 -0.63
C THR A 288 14.88 4.76 -0.33
N SER A 289 14.50 5.53 -1.35
CA SER A 289 13.65 6.74 -1.22
C SER A 289 12.28 6.64 -1.90
N CYS A 290 11.94 5.52 -2.53
CA CYS A 290 10.71 5.38 -3.33
C CYS A 290 9.39 5.32 -2.52
N SER A 291 9.45 5.16 -1.18
CA SER A 291 8.28 5.00 -0.30
C SER A 291 7.96 6.32 0.45
N PRO A 292 6.94 7.11 0.03
CA PRO A 292 6.72 8.45 0.59
C PRO A 292 6.27 8.46 2.05
N GLY A 293 5.60 7.42 2.53
CA GLY A 293 5.30 7.30 3.96
C GLY A 293 6.55 7.08 4.80
N TRP A 294 7.58 6.42 4.24
CA TRP A 294 8.90 6.30 4.84
C TRP A 294 9.64 7.64 4.82
N ILE A 295 9.61 8.36 3.69
CA ILE A 295 10.22 9.70 3.60
C ILE A 295 9.64 10.63 4.67
N ASN A 296 8.31 10.71 4.79
CA ASN A 296 7.68 11.51 5.85
C ASN A 296 8.10 11.06 7.25
N PHE A 297 8.31 9.75 7.44
CA PHE A 297 8.74 9.20 8.73
C PHE A 297 10.17 9.62 9.08
N ILE A 298 11.13 9.49 8.18
CA ILE A 298 12.52 9.88 8.45
C ILE A 298 12.66 11.40 8.60
N GLU A 299 11.97 12.20 7.79
CA GLU A 299 11.92 13.66 7.90
C GLU A 299 11.36 14.13 9.25
N THR A 300 10.41 13.36 9.85
CA THR A 300 9.76 13.69 11.11
C THR A 300 10.56 13.20 12.33
N PHE A 301 11.04 11.96 12.29
CA PHE A 301 11.59 11.28 13.48
C PHE A 301 13.12 11.22 13.50
N TYR A 302 13.78 11.35 12.34
CA TYR A 302 15.24 11.27 12.18
C TYR A 302 15.78 12.34 11.22
N PRO A 303 15.45 13.63 11.44
CA PRO A 303 15.81 14.70 10.50
C PRO A 303 17.32 14.91 10.36
N ASP A 304 18.12 14.41 11.29
CA ASP A 304 19.59 14.42 11.26
C ASP A 304 20.21 13.25 10.46
N LYS A 305 19.37 12.39 9.85
CA LYS A 305 19.79 11.21 9.09
C LYS A 305 19.36 11.23 7.61
N LEU A 306 18.93 12.37 7.10
CA LEU A 306 18.42 12.47 5.72
C LEU A 306 19.51 12.19 4.66
N ASP A 307 20.78 12.41 4.97
CA ASP A 307 21.92 12.11 4.09
C ASP A 307 22.09 10.60 3.80
N HIS A 308 21.46 9.73 4.60
CA HIS A 308 21.40 8.30 4.33
C HIS A 308 20.44 7.95 3.19
N LEU A 309 19.46 8.80 2.88
CA LEU A 309 18.51 8.54 1.80
C LEU A 309 19.22 8.57 0.44
N SER A 310 18.77 7.72 -0.48
CA SER A 310 19.04 7.88 -1.90
C SER A 310 18.44 9.21 -2.36
N THR A 311 19.13 9.91 -3.24
CA THR A 311 18.66 11.17 -3.83
C THR A 311 17.66 10.94 -4.96
N CYS A 312 17.47 9.71 -5.39
CA CYS A 312 16.51 9.35 -6.43
C CYS A 312 15.08 9.73 -6.05
N LYS A 313 14.36 10.35 -6.98
CA LYS A 313 12.90 10.43 -6.89
C LYS A 313 12.28 9.03 -6.95
N SER A 314 11.06 8.91 -6.48
CA SER A 314 10.33 7.66 -6.68
C SER A 314 10.02 7.42 -8.17
N PRO A 315 9.81 6.15 -8.59
CA PRO A 315 9.39 5.85 -9.97
C PRO A 315 8.18 6.67 -10.43
N GLN A 316 7.22 6.97 -9.53
CA GLN A 316 6.09 7.84 -9.84
C GLN A 316 6.53 9.21 -10.32
N GLN A 317 7.46 9.85 -9.61
CA GLN A 317 7.90 11.21 -9.90
C GLN A 317 8.88 11.23 -11.08
N MET A 318 9.73 10.21 -11.22
CA MET A 318 10.56 10.05 -12.43
C MET A 318 9.69 9.95 -13.69
N PHE A 319 8.60 9.18 -13.64
CA PHE A 319 7.66 9.09 -14.76
C PHE A 319 7.05 10.47 -15.08
N GLY A 320 6.53 11.16 -14.07
CA GLY A 320 5.88 12.46 -14.28
C GLY A 320 6.81 13.48 -14.91
N SER A 321 8.07 13.57 -14.46
CA SER A 321 9.06 14.47 -15.04
C SER A 321 9.42 14.10 -16.48
N LEU A 322 9.60 12.81 -16.80
CA LEU A 322 9.91 12.34 -18.14
C LEU A 322 8.72 12.46 -19.10
N ALA A 323 7.50 12.27 -18.61
CA ALA A 323 6.31 12.44 -19.43
C ALA A 323 6.13 13.90 -19.91
N LYS A 324 6.43 14.87 -19.04
CA LYS A 324 6.35 16.31 -19.37
C LYS A 324 7.62 16.91 -19.96
N THR A 325 8.67 16.11 -20.15
CA THR A 325 9.91 16.53 -20.84
C THR A 325 10.18 15.64 -22.05
N TYR A 326 10.78 14.49 -21.85
CA TYR A 326 11.18 13.56 -22.91
C TYR A 326 10.02 13.12 -23.81
N TRP A 327 8.94 12.58 -23.21
CA TRP A 327 7.80 12.10 -23.99
C TRP A 327 7.10 13.25 -24.72
N ALA A 328 6.89 14.39 -24.04
CA ALA A 328 6.29 15.58 -24.64
C ALA A 328 7.10 16.06 -25.85
N GLU A 329 8.44 16.12 -25.76
CA GLU A 329 9.33 16.49 -26.85
C GLU A 329 9.21 15.53 -28.04
N LYS A 330 9.28 14.20 -27.77
CA LYS A 330 9.20 13.18 -28.83
C LYS A 330 7.86 13.14 -29.54
N MET A 331 6.78 13.42 -28.83
CA MET A 331 5.43 13.45 -29.40
C MET A 331 5.05 14.80 -29.98
N GLY A 332 5.89 15.84 -29.81
CA GLY A 332 5.57 17.21 -30.25
C GLY A 332 4.37 17.81 -29.51
N VAL A 333 4.17 17.45 -28.26
CA VAL A 333 3.04 17.87 -27.41
C VAL A 333 3.49 18.98 -26.48
N ASP A 334 2.66 19.98 -26.27
CA ASP A 334 2.89 21.03 -25.27
C ASP A 334 2.77 20.41 -23.86
N PRO A 335 3.83 20.43 -23.04
CA PRO A 335 3.81 19.87 -21.68
C PRO A 335 2.72 20.47 -20.79
N ALA A 336 2.32 21.73 -21.02
CA ALA A 336 1.25 22.39 -20.27
C ALA A 336 -0.13 21.74 -20.47
N LYS A 337 -0.32 20.99 -21.56
CA LYS A 337 -1.56 20.27 -21.86
C LYS A 337 -1.60 18.87 -21.25
N ILE A 338 -0.45 18.33 -20.82
CA ILE A 338 -0.37 16.99 -20.24
C ILE A 338 -0.93 17.01 -18.82
N TYR A 339 -1.96 16.21 -18.58
CA TYR A 339 -2.48 15.92 -17.25
C TYR A 339 -2.06 14.52 -16.83
N SER A 340 -1.01 14.44 -16.02
CA SER A 340 -0.39 13.18 -15.59
C SER A 340 -1.11 12.61 -14.38
N VAL A 341 -1.74 11.46 -14.55
CA VAL A 341 -2.47 10.73 -13.50
C VAL A 341 -1.68 9.48 -13.12
N SER A 342 -1.43 9.29 -11.83
CA SER A 342 -0.82 8.06 -11.31
C SER A 342 -1.86 7.16 -10.68
N ILE A 343 -1.90 5.88 -11.08
CA ILE A 343 -2.74 4.87 -10.43
C ILE A 343 -1.85 4.08 -9.46
N MET A 344 -2.13 4.24 -8.15
CA MET A 344 -1.23 3.83 -7.09
C MET A 344 -1.91 2.98 -6.00
N PRO A 345 -1.21 2.02 -5.40
CA PRO A 345 -1.70 1.25 -4.25
C PRO A 345 -1.60 2.04 -2.92
N CYS A 346 -1.28 3.32 -2.97
CA CYS A 346 -0.72 4.08 -1.86
C CYS A 346 -1.41 5.44 -1.69
N THR A 347 -1.82 5.77 -0.46
CA THR A 347 -2.40 7.09 -0.14
C THR A 347 -1.32 8.17 0.02
N ALA A 348 -0.11 7.80 0.49
CA ALA A 348 0.99 8.75 0.65
C ALA A 348 1.54 9.27 -0.70
N LYS A 349 1.26 8.59 -1.81
CA LYS A 349 1.58 9.07 -3.16
C LYS A 349 0.82 10.34 -3.56
N LYS A 350 -0.39 10.57 -2.99
CA LYS A 350 -1.10 11.84 -3.12
C LYS A 350 -0.33 13.00 -2.46
N PHE A 351 0.24 12.75 -1.28
CA PHE A 351 1.08 13.71 -0.59
C PHE A 351 2.40 13.95 -1.35
N GLU A 352 3.06 12.89 -1.83
CA GLU A 352 4.29 12.99 -2.60
C GLU A 352 4.09 13.85 -3.86
N ALA A 353 3.01 13.62 -4.61
CA ALA A 353 2.71 14.39 -5.80
C ALA A 353 2.48 15.89 -5.51
N ALA A 354 1.99 16.23 -4.32
CA ALA A 354 1.74 17.61 -3.90
C ALA A 354 2.97 18.32 -3.30
N ARG A 355 4.13 17.65 -3.19
CA ARG A 355 5.36 18.28 -2.65
C ARG A 355 5.88 19.35 -3.61
N PRO A 356 6.33 20.50 -3.10
CA PRO A 356 6.73 21.63 -3.94
C PRO A 356 7.97 21.35 -4.79
N GLU A 357 8.83 20.41 -4.39
CA GLU A 357 10.02 20.01 -5.14
C GLU A 357 9.75 19.00 -6.27
N MET A 358 8.51 18.51 -6.40
CA MET A 358 8.11 17.55 -7.45
C MET A 358 7.61 18.27 -8.71
N ASN A 359 8.45 19.15 -9.27
CA ASN A 359 8.16 20.00 -10.43
C ASN A 359 9.36 20.21 -11.36
N SER A 360 10.28 19.26 -11.43
CA SER A 360 11.52 19.38 -12.20
C SER A 360 11.30 19.43 -13.71
N SER A 361 10.14 19.05 -14.21
CA SER A 361 9.72 19.29 -15.61
C SER A 361 9.41 20.76 -15.91
N GLY A 362 9.43 21.65 -14.92
CA GLY A 362 8.92 23.02 -15.01
C GLY A 362 7.42 23.14 -14.75
N TYR A 363 6.74 22.02 -14.55
CA TYR A 363 5.34 21.88 -14.21
C TYR A 363 5.19 20.94 -13.01
N GLN A 364 4.00 20.82 -12.42
CA GLN A 364 3.72 19.72 -11.49
C GLN A 364 3.97 18.40 -12.23
N ASP A 365 4.93 17.58 -11.77
CA ASP A 365 5.32 16.35 -12.48
C ASP A 365 4.15 15.34 -12.55
N VAL A 366 3.39 15.18 -11.45
CA VAL A 366 2.17 14.36 -11.38
C VAL A 366 1.02 15.21 -10.88
N ASP A 367 -0.02 15.37 -11.70
CA ASP A 367 -1.16 16.26 -11.41
C ASP A 367 -2.19 15.62 -10.48
N LEU A 368 -2.35 14.29 -10.57
CA LEU A 368 -3.36 13.56 -9.80
C LEU A 368 -2.88 12.15 -9.45
N VAL A 369 -3.25 11.69 -8.26
CA VAL A 369 -3.03 10.28 -7.85
C VAL A 369 -4.38 9.64 -7.51
N LEU A 370 -4.73 8.57 -8.20
CA LEU A 370 -5.89 7.73 -7.90
C LEU A 370 -5.43 6.44 -7.22
N THR A 371 -6.13 6.04 -6.16
CA THR A 371 -5.91 4.74 -5.51
C THR A 371 -6.58 3.60 -6.31
N VAL A 372 -6.20 2.35 -6.02
CA VAL A 372 -6.86 1.17 -6.63
C VAL A 372 -8.35 1.16 -6.30
N ARG A 373 -8.73 1.61 -5.09
CA ARG A 373 -10.14 1.70 -4.69
C ARG A 373 -10.91 2.75 -5.48
N GLU A 374 -10.32 3.93 -5.72
CA GLU A 374 -10.93 4.97 -6.56
C GLU A 374 -11.11 4.47 -8.00
N LEU A 375 -10.08 3.83 -8.56
CA LEU A 375 -10.16 3.25 -9.90
C LEU A 375 -11.26 2.19 -10.00
N GLY A 376 -11.37 1.29 -9.01
CA GLY A 376 -12.45 0.31 -8.97
C GLY A 376 -13.85 0.93 -8.90
N LYS A 377 -13.98 2.13 -8.31
CA LYS A 377 -15.24 2.89 -8.32
C LYS A 377 -15.55 3.46 -9.70
N LEU A 378 -14.54 4.01 -10.39
CA LEU A 378 -14.69 4.50 -11.78
C LEU A 378 -15.11 3.37 -12.73
N PHE A 379 -14.49 2.20 -12.64
CA PHE A 379 -14.89 1.04 -13.47
C PHE A 379 -16.33 0.59 -13.20
N ARG A 380 -16.78 0.60 -11.95
CA ARG A 380 -18.18 0.28 -11.62
C ARG A 380 -19.16 1.35 -12.08
N MET A 381 -18.78 2.63 -12.01
CA MET A 381 -19.60 3.75 -12.49
C MET A 381 -19.88 3.61 -13.99
N GLU A 382 -18.87 3.25 -14.77
CA GLU A 382 -18.98 3.02 -16.21
C GLU A 382 -19.48 1.60 -16.56
N SER A 383 -19.76 0.75 -15.56
CA SER A 383 -20.25 -0.62 -15.76
C SER A 383 -19.38 -1.44 -16.72
N ILE A 384 -18.05 -1.27 -16.65
CA ILE A 384 -17.12 -1.93 -17.56
C ILE A 384 -17.10 -3.45 -17.31
N ASP A 385 -17.43 -4.20 -18.36
CA ASP A 385 -17.31 -5.65 -18.41
C ASP A 385 -16.01 -6.03 -19.14
N PHE A 386 -14.99 -6.40 -18.39
CA PHE A 386 -13.67 -6.74 -18.92
C PHE A 386 -13.68 -7.97 -19.84
N ASP A 387 -14.63 -8.89 -19.67
CA ASP A 387 -14.72 -10.09 -20.54
C ASP A 387 -15.09 -9.71 -21.97
N GLN A 388 -15.83 -8.64 -22.16
CA GLN A 388 -16.29 -8.16 -23.46
C GLN A 388 -15.28 -7.22 -24.15
N LEU A 389 -14.24 -6.75 -23.46
CA LEU A 389 -13.28 -5.82 -24.03
C LEU A 389 -12.33 -6.50 -25.02
N ALA A 390 -12.12 -5.85 -26.16
CA ALA A 390 -10.98 -6.15 -27.02
C ALA A 390 -9.68 -5.66 -26.35
N PRO A 391 -8.60 -6.44 -26.38
CA PRO A 391 -7.32 -6.02 -25.81
C PRO A 391 -6.79 -4.74 -26.44
N ALA A 392 -6.16 -3.86 -25.64
CA ALA A 392 -5.44 -2.67 -26.08
C ALA A 392 -4.02 -2.69 -25.51
N ASN A 393 -3.05 -2.23 -26.30
CA ASN A 393 -1.66 -2.18 -25.87
C ASN A 393 -1.37 -0.94 -25.02
N PHE A 394 -0.35 -1.05 -24.17
CA PHE A 394 0.29 0.10 -23.56
C PHE A 394 0.95 0.96 -24.62
N ASP A 395 1.07 2.25 -24.33
CA ASP A 395 1.72 3.20 -25.22
C ASP A 395 3.25 3.10 -25.12
N SER A 396 3.98 3.39 -26.21
CA SER A 396 5.44 3.24 -26.33
C SER A 396 6.21 4.46 -25.82
N LEU A 397 7.54 4.35 -25.81
CA LEU A 397 8.57 5.27 -25.33
C LEU A 397 8.76 5.33 -23.81
N LEU A 398 7.78 4.95 -23.00
CA LEU A 398 7.87 4.80 -21.54
C LEU A 398 7.08 3.54 -21.13
N GLY A 399 7.02 2.54 -22.00
CA GLY A 399 6.09 1.41 -21.90
C GLY A 399 6.76 0.05 -21.68
N SER A 400 8.06 -0.12 -21.99
CA SER A 400 8.72 -1.39 -21.74
C SER A 400 9.18 -1.53 -20.29
N TYR A 401 9.25 -2.78 -19.80
CA TYR A 401 9.66 -3.06 -18.42
C TYR A 401 10.21 -4.49 -18.30
N THR A 402 10.90 -4.74 -17.19
CA THR A 402 11.44 -6.05 -16.85
C THR A 402 10.76 -6.66 -15.63
N GLY A 403 11.02 -7.93 -15.36
CA GLY A 403 10.57 -8.58 -14.14
C GLY A 403 11.11 -7.93 -12.86
N ALA A 404 12.31 -7.33 -12.92
CA ALA A 404 12.87 -6.55 -11.82
C ALA A 404 11.97 -5.37 -11.42
N ALA A 405 11.36 -4.69 -12.39
CA ALA A 405 10.42 -3.60 -12.12
C ALA A 405 9.10 -4.10 -11.51
N VAL A 406 8.62 -5.27 -11.91
CA VAL A 406 7.38 -5.86 -11.39
C VAL A 406 7.49 -6.15 -9.90
N ILE A 407 8.60 -6.72 -9.45
CA ILE A 407 8.79 -7.10 -8.05
C ILE A 407 8.89 -5.92 -7.07
N PHE A 408 9.02 -4.66 -7.54
CA PHE A 408 8.91 -3.46 -6.69
C PHE A 408 7.63 -3.40 -5.86
N GLY A 409 6.58 -4.11 -6.31
CA GLY A 409 5.32 -4.18 -5.58
C GLY A 409 5.40 -4.93 -4.26
N ALA A 410 6.37 -5.81 -4.07
CA ALA A 410 6.58 -6.64 -2.89
C ALA A 410 7.76 -6.14 -2.05
N SER A 411 7.73 -6.39 -0.73
CA SER A 411 8.86 -6.13 0.16
C SER A 411 10.06 -7.01 -0.17
N GLY A 412 11.22 -6.40 -0.37
CA GLY A 412 12.44 -7.03 -0.82
C GLY A 412 12.62 -6.99 -2.34
N GLY A 413 11.58 -6.56 -3.07
CA GLY A 413 11.63 -6.51 -4.53
C GLY A 413 12.56 -5.44 -5.08
N VAL A 414 12.65 -4.28 -4.44
CA VAL A 414 13.61 -3.22 -4.83
C VAL A 414 15.04 -3.71 -4.57
N MET A 415 15.27 -4.32 -3.40
CA MET A 415 16.56 -4.91 -3.06
C MET A 415 16.96 -6.00 -4.06
N GLU A 416 16.07 -6.94 -4.35
CA GLU A 416 16.32 -8.00 -5.32
C GLU A 416 16.61 -7.43 -6.71
N ALA A 417 15.84 -6.45 -7.18
CA ALA A 417 16.06 -5.77 -8.46
C ALA A 417 17.44 -5.07 -8.52
N ALA A 418 17.82 -4.39 -7.43
CA ALA A 418 19.13 -3.74 -7.31
C ALA A 418 20.27 -4.77 -7.34
N LEU A 419 20.13 -5.87 -6.59
CA LEU A 419 21.15 -6.92 -6.55
C LEU A 419 21.34 -7.60 -7.92
N ARG A 420 20.26 -7.87 -8.66
CA ARG A 420 20.32 -8.41 -10.02
C ARG A 420 21.16 -7.53 -10.96
N THR A 421 21.02 -6.20 -10.87
CA THR A 421 21.71 -5.24 -11.74
C THR A 421 23.12 -4.96 -11.24
N VAL A 422 23.30 -4.63 -9.95
CA VAL A 422 24.60 -4.24 -9.38
C VAL A 422 25.60 -5.39 -9.47
N TYR A 423 25.15 -6.64 -9.28
CA TYR A 423 26.02 -7.82 -9.44
C TYR A 423 26.68 -7.83 -10.81
N GLU A 424 25.91 -7.79 -11.91
CA GLU A 424 26.45 -7.85 -13.28
C GLU A 424 27.29 -6.62 -13.63
N VAL A 425 26.88 -5.42 -13.18
CA VAL A 425 27.63 -4.19 -13.45
C VAL A 425 29.00 -4.19 -12.76
N VAL A 426 29.11 -4.78 -11.56
CA VAL A 426 30.36 -4.79 -10.79
C VAL A 426 31.27 -5.94 -11.17
N THR A 427 30.71 -7.14 -11.37
CA THR A 427 31.51 -8.34 -11.66
C THR A 427 31.84 -8.49 -13.14
N GLY A 428 31.01 -7.96 -14.03
CA GLY A 428 31.05 -8.24 -15.47
C GLY A 428 30.58 -9.64 -15.84
N ASP A 429 30.19 -10.45 -14.85
CA ASP A 429 29.73 -11.83 -15.05
C ASP A 429 28.21 -11.88 -15.13
N THR A 430 27.67 -12.74 -15.96
CA THR A 430 26.22 -12.96 -16.07
C THR A 430 25.69 -13.66 -14.81
N LEU A 431 24.65 -13.11 -14.20
CA LEU A 431 23.93 -13.71 -13.08
C LEU A 431 23.02 -14.85 -13.59
N GLU A 432 23.42 -16.12 -13.37
CA GLU A 432 22.68 -17.28 -13.83
C GLU A 432 21.33 -17.46 -13.10
N ASP A 433 21.32 -17.33 -11.76
CA ASP A 433 20.08 -17.34 -10.97
C ASP A 433 19.77 -15.93 -10.46
N VAL A 434 18.75 -15.33 -11.05
CA VAL A 434 18.29 -13.98 -10.70
C VAL A 434 17.38 -13.95 -9.45
N ASN A 435 17.13 -15.10 -8.80
CA ASN A 435 16.20 -15.21 -7.66
C ASN A 435 16.94 -15.08 -6.32
N PHE A 436 16.90 -13.91 -5.71
CA PHE A 436 17.40 -13.68 -4.35
C PHE A 436 16.31 -13.99 -3.32
N ASN A 437 16.01 -15.30 -3.13
CA ASN A 437 14.95 -15.76 -2.23
C ASN A 437 15.08 -15.22 -0.80
N ILE A 438 16.29 -14.90 -0.34
CA ILE A 438 16.56 -14.31 0.96
C ILE A 438 15.92 -12.91 1.14
N CYS A 439 15.67 -12.18 0.04
CA CYS A 439 14.98 -10.90 0.05
C CYS A 439 13.46 -11.04 0.05
N ARG A 440 12.92 -12.22 -0.32
CA ARG A 440 11.49 -12.47 -0.52
C ARG A 440 10.78 -12.79 0.79
N GLY A 441 9.45 -12.75 0.78
CA GLY A 441 8.60 -13.14 1.89
C GLY A 441 8.04 -11.99 2.70
N PHE A 442 7.18 -12.32 3.65
CA PHE A 442 6.37 -11.37 4.43
C PHE A 442 7.03 -10.94 5.74
N GLU A 443 8.19 -11.50 6.08
CA GLU A 443 8.91 -11.16 7.30
C GLU A 443 9.19 -9.66 7.38
N GLY A 444 9.04 -9.09 8.56
CA GLY A 444 9.18 -7.65 8.79
C GLY A 444 10.58 -7.10 8.55
N MET A 445 11.61 -7.90 8.87
CA MET A 445 13.02 -7.62 8.58
C MET A 445 13.67 -8.84 7.95
N LYS A 446 14.50 -8.61 6.93
CA LYS A 446 15.33 -9.63 6.26
C LYS A 446 16.72 -9.06 6.04
N GLU A 447 17.72 -9.91 6.14
CA GLU A 447 19.13 -9.52 6.00
C GLU A 447 19.83 -10.46 5.02
N ALA A 448 20.76 -9.92 4.24
CA ALA A 448 21.59 -10.69 3.36
C ALA A 448 23.03 -10.13 3.30
N GLU A 449 23.98 -10.98 2.94
CA GLU A 449 25.33 -10.59 2.56
C GLU A 449 25.57 -11.08 1.13
N VAL A 450 25.98 -10.18 0.25
CA VAL A 450 26.25 -10.46 -1.16
C VAL A 450 27.71 -10.12 -1.44
N ASP A 451 28.42 -11.02 -2.11
CA ASP A 451 29.80 -10.77 -2.57
C ASP A 451 29.74 -10.10 -3.96
N LEU A 452 30.23 -8.88 -4.02
CA LEU A 452 30.37 -8.10 -5.25
C LEU A 452 31.85 -8.00 -5.62
N ALA A 453 32.34 -8.97 -6.40
CA ALA A 453 33.74 -9.06 -6.85
C ALA A 453 34.78 -8.97 -5.71
N GLY A 454 34.55 -9.71 -4.60
CA GLY A 454 35.40 -9.74 -3.41
C GLY A 454 35.07 -8.68 -2.35
N THR A 455 34.11 -7.79 -2.62
CA THR A 455 33.58 -6.84 -1.64
C THR A 455 32.28 -7.36 -1.06
N LYS A 456 32.27 -7.67 0.25
CA LYS A 456 31.08 -8.13 0.95
C LYS A 456 30.17 -6.95 1.27
N VAL A 457 28.98 -6.94 0.67
CA VAL A 457 27.96 -5.92 0.87
C VAL A 457 26.84 -6.52 1.73
N LYS A 458 26.64 -5.97 2.92
CA LYS A 458 25.51 -6.34 3.79
C LYS A 458 24.32 -5.48 3.48
N VAL A 459 23.17 -6.11 3.27
CA VAL A 459 21.93 -5.44 2.94
C VAL A 459 20.82 -5.81 3.91
N ALA A 460 19.84 -4.93 4.07
CA ALA A 460 18.66 -5.20 4.87
C ALA A 460 17.38 -4.76 4.13
N VAL A 461 16.30 -5.46 4.40
CA VAL A 461 14.95 -5.12 3.95
C VAL A 461 14.07 -4.94 5.18
N ALA A 462 13.40 -3.80 5.31
CA ALA A 462 12.42 -3.54 6.35
C ALA A 462 11.07 -3.19 5.71
N ASN A 463 10.02 -3.86 6.16
CA ASN A 463 8.65 -3.45 5.87
C ASN A 463 7.91 -3.13 7.17
N SER A 464 7.00 -2.17 7.12
CA SER A 464 6.43 -1.39 8.22
C SER A 464 7.42 -0.42 8.88
N LEU A 465 6.89 0.70 9.36
CA LEU A 465 7.73 1.74 9.97
C LEU A 465 8.26 1.35 11.35
N GLY A 466 7.59 0.43 12.05
CA GLY A 466 8.11 -0.13 13.30
C GLY A 466 9.42 -0.90 13.11
N ASN A 467 9.58 -1.62 11.98
CA ASN A 467 10.84 -2.27 11.64
C ASN A 467 11.87 -1.27 11.11
N ALA A 468 11.45 -0.30 10.30
CA ALA A 468 12.33 0.80 9.87
C ALA A 468 12.90 1.57 11.08
N ARG A 469 12.10 1.81 12.13
CA ARG A 469 12.54 2.46 13.37
C ARG A 469 13.71 1.72 14.03
N LYS A 470 13.65 0.39 14.10
CA LYS A 470 14.75 -0.41 14.69
C LYS A 470 16.06 -0.19 13.95
N ILE A 471 16.02 -0.22 12.61
CA ILE A 471 17.19 0.06 11.76
C ILE A 471 17.70 1.49 11.98
N MET A 472 16.81 2.46 12.06
CA MET A 472 17.19 3.85 12.27
C MET A 472 17.79 4.10 13.65
N ASP A 473 17.34 3.40 14.67
CA ASP A 473 17.91 3.46 16.01
C ASP A 473 19.34 2.88 16.02
N ASP A 474 19.60 1.79 15.28
CA ASP A 474 20.94 1.24 15.08
C ASP A 474 21.87 2.21 14.30
N ILE A 475 21.34 2.86 13.26
CA ILE A 475 22.09 3.90 12.52
C ILE A 475 22.43 5.08 13.45
N LYS A 476 21.47 5.52 14.25
CA LYS A 476 21.66 6.59 15.22
C LYS A 476 22.70 6.24 16.29
N ALA A 477 22.73 4.98 16.73
CA ALA A 477 23.70 4.45 17.68
C ALA A 477 25.09 4.20 17.06
N GLY A 478 25.23 4.26 15.72
CA GLY A 478 26.47 3.93 15.00
C GLY A 478 26.79 2.41 14.99
N THR A 479 25.79 1.56 15.18
CA THR A 479 25.93 0.10 15.25
C THR A 479 25.42 -0.64 14.01
N SER A 480 24.82 0.08 13.05
CA SER A 480 24.29 -0.52 11.83
C SER A 480 25.41 -1.17 10.99
N PRO A 481 25.29 -2.46 10.65
CA PRO A 481 26.31 -3.16 9.86
C PRO A 481 26.07 -3.08 8.34
N TYR A 482 25.01 -2.43 7.90
CA TYR A 482 24.52 -2.48 6.53
C TYR A 482 25.18 -1.42 5.64
N HIS A 483 25.20 -1.71 4.34
CA HIS A 483 25.64 -0.79 3.29
C HIS A 483 24.46 -0.25 2.49
N PHE A 484 23.43 -1.09 2.25
CA PHE A 484 22.23 -0.71 1.54
C PHE A 484 20.98 -1.27 2.23
N ILE A 485 19.92 -0.46 2.31
CA ILE A 485 18.69 -0.80 3.04
C ILE A 485 17.48 -0.45 2.18
N GLU A 486 16.60 -1.42 1.96
CA GLU A 486 15.26 -1.17 1.45
C GLU A 486 14.31 -0.90 2.61
N VAL A 487 13.56 0.21 2.55
CA VAL A 487 12.47 0.49 3.50
C VAL A 487 11.15 0.65 2.75
N MET A 488 10.20 -0.25 3.07
CA MET A 488 8.80 -0.15 2.65
C MET A 488 7.92 0.25 3.84
N CYS A 489 7.22 1.37 3.71
CA CYS A 489 6.32 1.87 4.76
C CYS A 489 5.25 0.85 5.17
N CYS A 490 4.72 0.11 4.21
CA CYS A 490 3.57 -0.77 4.42
C CYS A 490 4.00 -2.22 4.68
N PRO A 491 3.28 -2.96 5.55
CA PRO A 491 3.51 -4.39 5.76
C PRO A 491 3.39 -5.20 4.46
N GLY A 492 4.46 -5.90 4.08
CA GLY A 492 4.55 -6.67 2.84
C GLY A 492 4.92 -5.86 1.60
N GLY A 493 5.11 -4.54 1.71
CA GLY A 493 5.40 -3.63 0.58
C GLY A 493 4.15 -2.97 0.00
N CYS A 494 4.22 -2.54 -1.25
CA CYS A 494 3.13 -1.82 -1.93
C CYS A 494 1.86 -2.67 -2.11
N ILE A 495 1.96 -4.00 -2.11
CA ILE A 495 0.80 -4.92 -2.10
C ILE A 495 -0.07 -4.77 -0.84
N GLY A 496 0.48 -4.23 0.26
CA GLY A 496 -0.22 -3.86 1.48
C GLY A 496 -0.47 -2.35 1.61
N GLY A 497 -0.35 -1.59 0.53
CA GLY A 497 -0.46 -0.13 0.51
C GLY A 497 -1.82 0.40 0.94
N GLY A 498 -1.84 1.62 1.52
CA GLY A 498 -3.04 2.28 2.07
C GLY A 498 -4.17 2.50 1.06
N GLY A 499 -3.91 2.44 -0.25
CA GLY A 499 -4.88 2.56 -1.35
C GLY A 499 -5.36 1.24 -1.95
N GLN A 500 -4.91 0.09 -1.44
CA GLN A 500 -5.28 -1.25 -1.92
C GLN A 500 -6.74 -1.62 -1.60
N PRO A 501 -7.33 -2.58 -2.34
CA PRO A 501 -8.65 -3.13 -2.02
C PRO A 501 -8.76 -3.66 -0.59
N ILE A 502 -9.96 -3.60 -0.03
CA ILE A 502 -10.30 -4.09 1.30
C ILE A 502 -11.24 -5.29 1.16
N PRO A 503 -10.98 -6.37 1.90
CA PRO A 503 -10.00 -6.54 2.98
C PRO A 503 -8.54 -6.69 2.48
N SER A 504 -7.57 -6.25 3.31
CA SER A 504 -6.15 -6.39 3.03
C SER A 504 -5.46 -7.12 4.20
N THR A 505 -5.78 -8.39 4.36
CA THR A 505 -5.20 -9.30 5.37
C THR A 505 -3.85 -9.85 4.91
N ILE A 506 -3.10 -10.50 5.82
CA ILE A 506 -1.86 -11.21 5.48
C ILE A 506 -2.11 -12.21 4.34
N GLU A 507 -3.20 -13.00 4.41
CA GLU A 507 -3.57 -13.97 3.37
C GLU A 507 -3.70 -13.29 2.00
N LYS A 508 -4.43 -12.16 1.93
CA LYS A 508 -4.60 -11.40 0.69
C LYS A 508 -3.29 -10.79 0.18
N ARG A 509 -2.44 -10.34 1.08
CA ARG A 509 -1.12 -9.81 0.68
C ARG A 509 -0.21 -10.92 0.15
N MET A 510 -0.28 -12.13 0.71
CA MET A 510 0.44 -13.29 0.18
C MET A 510 -0.02 -13.65 -1.23
N GLU A 511 -1.33 -13.72 -1.50
CA GLU A 511 -1.85 -13.94 -2.85
C GLU A 511 -1.31 -12.90 -3.86
N ARG A 512 -1.23 -11.62 -3.45
CA ARG A 512 -0.68 -10.55 -4.28
C ARG A 512 0.83 -10.70 -4.51
N ILE A 513 1.59 -11.13 -3.50
CA ILE A 513 3.03 -11.44 -3.63
C ILE A 513 3.24 -12.56 -4.63
N ASP A 514 2.50 -13.66 -4.50
CA ASP A 514 2.61 -14.81 -5.39
C ASP A 514 2.32 -14.40 -6.85
N ALA A 515 1.30 -13.59 -7.08
CA ALA A 515 0.97 -13.08 -8.41
C ALA A 515 2.08 -12.18 -9.00
N ILE A 516 2.70 -11.31 -8.19
CA ILE A 516 3.83 -10.46 -8.61
C ILE A 516 5.04 -11.31 -9.03
N TYR A 517 5.43 -12.29 -8.21
CA TYR A 517 6.58 -13.14 -8.53
C TYR A 517 6.30 -14.12 -9.68
N ALA A 518 5.06 -14.55 -9.87
CA ALA A 518 4.64 -15.33 -11.02
C ALA A 518 4.78 -14.51 -12.32
N GLU A 519 4.42 -13.22 -12.30
CA GLU A 519 4.61 -12.34 -13.46
C GLU A 519 6.11 -12.14 -13.77
N ASP A 520 6.95 -11.82 -12.76
CA ASP A 520 8.40 -11.71 -12.94
C ASP A 520 8.98 -12.96 -13.58
N ALA A 521 8.60 -14.15 -13.09
CA ALA A 521 9.10 -15.43 -13.60
C ALA A 521 8.68 -15.71 -15.05
N GLY A 522 7.55 -15.17 -15.50
CA GLY A 522 7.04 -15.33 -16.86
C GLY A 522 7.64 -14.35 -17.89
N LEU A 523 8.37 -13.33 -17.45
CA LEU A 523 8.92 -12.33 -18.36
C LEU A 523 10.29 -12.72 -18.93
N PRO A 524 10.56 -12.41 -20.21
CA PRO A 524 11.84 -12.73 -20.87
C PRO A 524 12.99 -11.85 -20.35
N LEU A 525 12.70 -10.60 -19.94
CA LEU A 525 13.67 -9.66 -19.36
C LEU A 525 13.40 -9.56 -17.86
N ARG A 526 14.39 -9.88 -17.04
CA ARG A 526 14.24 -9.93 -15.58
C ARG A 526 15.23 -9.05 -14.83
N LYS A 527 16.02 -8.25 -15.54
CA LYS A 527 17.04 -7.35 -14.99
C LYS A 527 16.82 -5.96 -15.54
N SER A 528 16.87 -4.93 -14.70
CA SER A 528 16.53 -3.56 -15.09
C SER A 528 17.44 -2.98 -16.16
N HIS A 529 18.73 -3.32 -16.13
CA HIS A 529 19.70 -2.88 -17.13
C HIS A 529 19.54 -3.56 -18.52
N ASP A 530 18.67 -4.58 -18.64
CA ASP A 530 18.32 -5.17 -19.93
C ASP A 530 17.15 -4.46 -20.63
N ASN A 531 16.47 -3.52 -19.95
CA ASN A 531 15.36 -2.78 -20.55
C ASN A 531 15.84 -1.92 -21.75
N PRO A 532 15.39 -2.22 -22.99
CA PRO A 532 15.87 -1.53 -24.18
C PRO A 532 15.45 -0.07 -24.27
N GLU A 533 14.25 0.28 -23.77
CA GLU A 533 13.79 1.68 -23.76
C GLU A 533 14.53 2.51 -22.72
N VAL A 534 14.95 1.95 -21.59
CA VAL A 534 15.81 2.63 -20.61
C VAL A 534 17.20 2.90 -21.22
N LYS A 535 17.80 1.93 -21.92
CA LYS A 535 19.06 2.15 -22.65
C LYS A 535 18.91 3.27 -23.68
N PHE A 536 17.86 3.22 -24.47
CA PHE A 536 17.59 4.25 -25.47
C PHE A 536 17.36 5.64 -24.86
N LEU A 537 16.66 5.71 -23.70
CA LEU A 537 16.47 6.97 -22.96
C LEU A 537 17.81 7.62 -22.56
N TYR A 538 18.81 6.82 -22.13
CA TYR A 538 20.14 7.36 -21.85
C TYR A 538 20.87 7.79 -23.12
N GLU A 539 20.86 6.98 -24.18
CA GLU A 539 21.52 7.33 -25.45
C GLU A 539 20.97 8.61 -26.07
N ASP A 540 19.65 8.78 -26.02
CA ASP A 540 18.94 9.85 -26.72
C ASP A 540 18.71 11.12 -25.90
N PHE A 541 18.62 11.01 -24.56
CA PHE A 541 18.14 12.14 -23.75
C PHE A 541 18.91 12.37 -22.43
N LEU A 542 19.10 11.38 -21.59
CA LEU A 542 19.75 11.53 -20.27
C LEU A 542 21.27 11.51 -20.34
N HIS A 543 21.85 10.84 -21.33
CA HIS A 543 23.25 10.62 -21.64
C HIS A 543 23.94 9.62 -20.71
N GLU A 544 23.95 9.84 -19.41
CA GLU A 544 24.61 8.97 -18.44
C GLU A 544 23.87 8.94 -17.09
N PRO A 545 23.92 7.81 -16.35
CA PRO A 545 23.43 7.75 -14.98
C PRO A 545 24.18 8.75 -14.09
N LEU A 546 23.46 9.38 -13.15
CA LEU A 546 23.98 10.45 -12.27
C LEU A 546 24.58 11.64 -13.04
N GLY A 547 24.29 11.77 -14.33
CA GLY A 547 24.67 12.91 -15.15
C GLY A 547 23.87 14.18 -14.81
N HIS A 548 24.21 15.29 -15.43
CA HIS A 548 23.55 16.58 -15.14
C HIS A 548 22.04 16.52 -15.35
N LYS A 549 21.60 15.95 -16.46
CA LYS A 549 20.17 15.87 -16.81
C LYS A 549 19.42 14.85 -15.95
N SER A 550 20.07 13.73 -15.58
CA SER A 550 19.55 12.78 -14.59
C SER A 550 19.33 13.47 -13.24
N HIS A 551 20.31 14.21 -12.75
CA HIS A 551 20.18 14.96 -11.49
C HIS A 551 19.06 16.01 -11.54
N GLU A 552 18.90 16.71 -12.64
CA GLU A 552 17.85 17.71 -12.82
C GLU A 552 16.44 17.10 -12.77
N LEU A 553 16.21 15.97 -13.45
CA LEU A 553 14.88 15.41 -13.65
C LEU A 553 14.52 14.29 -12.68
N LEU A 554 15.50 13.47 -12.28
CA LEU A 554 15.27 12.20 -11.59
C LEU A 554 15.69 12.22 -10.12
N HIS A 555 16.36 13.26 -9.64
CA HIS A 555 16.84 13.37 -8.27
C HIS A 555 16.16 14.52 -7.52
N THR A 556 16.22 14.46 -6.19
CA THR A 556 15.64 15.46 -5.28
C THR A 556 16.40 15.49 -3.95
N HIS A 557 16.07 16.46 -3.11
CA HIS A 557 16.56 16.56 -1.74
C HIS A 557 15.38 16.56 -0.76
N TYR A 558 15.56 15.86 0.36
CA TYR A 558 14.57 15.79 1.42
C TYR A 558 14.92 16.73 2.56
N HIS A 559 13.91 17.26 3.24
CA HIS A 559 14.07 18.28 4.27
C HIS A 559 13.31 17.89 5.54
N PRO A 560 13.81 18.28 6.73
CA PRO A 560 13.07 18.09 7.97
C PRO A 560 11.66 18.66 7.86
N GLN A 561 10.66 17.89 8.31
CA GLN A 561 9.30 18.39 8.42
C GLN A 561 9.26 19.54 9.42
N LYS A 562 8.55 20.63 9.08
CA LYS A 562 8.29 21.71 10.05
C LYS A 562 7.42 21.13 11.15
N GLN A 563 7.97 21.12 12.36
CA GLN A 563 7.25 20.73 13.58
C GLN A 563 6.22 21.79 13.94
#